data_0c5839c28b7116a3085d0d0e498ad3c6
#
_entry.id   0c5839c28b7116a3085d0d0e498ad3c6
#
_cell.length_a   1.000
_cell.length_b   1.000
_cell.length_c   1.000
_cell.angle_alpha   90.00
_cell.angle_beta   90.00
_cell.angle_gamma   90.00
#
_symmetry.space_group_name_H-M   'P 1'
#
loop_
_entity.id
_entity.type
_entity.pdbx_description
1 polymer ?
#
loop_
_entity_poly.entity_id
_entity_poly.type
_entity_poly.pdbx_seq_one_letter_code
_entity_poly.pdbx_strand_id
1 'polypeptide(L)'
;MKLFPSPKANNTDALIGAVGAALAMAITWLVSDALLDSVSPILALSMGATAVILFTMPTAPAAQPVPVILAHCVAAFLGVLSAQTFNNTALAVGVAVGVHAGLMVRFGYMHPPSGGTALTAVIGGSAVTDLGYSFIWRPVLLNAVLLVLLAFVINAPFARRRRPAKS
;
A
#
# COMPACT_ATOMS: atom_id res chain seq x y z
N MET A 1 22.17 16.84 -3.17
CA MET A 1 21.28 15.94 -2.38
C MET A 1 21.67 16.09 -0.92
N LYS A 2 20.75 16.51 -0.01
CA LYS A 2 21.03 16.58 1.43
C LYS A 2 21.03 15.15 1.98
N LEU A 3 22.15 14.75 2.61
CA LEU A 3 22.29 13.40 3.20
C LEU A 3 21.35 13.15 4.39
N PHE A 4 20.91 14.21 5.08
CA PHE A 4 19.97 14.14 6.21
C PHE A 4 18.91 15.25 6.04
N PRO A 5 17.74 14.93 5.47
CA PRO A 5 16.89 15.96 4.89
C PRO A 5 15.80 16.54 5.78
N SER A 6 15.57 16.07 6.98
CA SER A 6 14.39 16.52 7.73
C SER A 6 14.67 16.90 9.17
N PRO A 7 14.00 17.95 9.69
CA PRO A 7 13.95 18.15 11.14
C PRO A 7 13.35 16.89 11.77
N LYS A 8 13.94 16.43 12.88
CA LYS A 8 13.44 15.27 13.62
C LYS A 8 12.01 15.55 14.05
N ALA A 9 11.09 14.65 13.72
CA ALA A 9 9.75 14.64 14.29
C ALA A 9 9.86 14.56 15.83
N ASN A 10 8.89 15.14 16.54
CA ASN A 10 8.90 15.01 17.99
C ASN A 10 8.55 13.58 18.41
N ASN A 11 8.92 13.19 19.64
CA ASN A 11 8.71 11.83 20.15
C ASN A 11 7.23 11.42 20.14
N THR A 12 6.31 12.35 20.29
CA THR A 12 4.87 12.08 20.24
C THR A 12 4.42 11.67 18.84
N ASP A 13 4.88 12.36 17.79
CA ASP A 13 4.54 12.00 16.41
C ASP A 13 5.18 10.67 16.01
N ALA A 14 6.39 10.39 16.50
CA ALA A 14 7.04 9.10 16.31
C ALA A 14 6.24 7.96 16.98
N LEU A 15 5.78 8.17 18.22
CA LEU A 15 4.97 7.19 18.94
C LEU A 15 3.61 6.95 18.26
N ILE A 16 2.91 8.02 17.86
CA ILE A 16 1.62 7.92 17.14
C ILE A 16 1.82 7.15 15.83
N GLY A 17 2.90 7.45 15.09
CA GLY A 17 3.22 6.74 13.85
C GLY A 17 3.48 5.26 14.08
N ALA A 18 4.30 4.92 15.07
CA ALA A 18 4.66 3.55 15.38
C ALA A 18 3.45 2.72 15.85
N VAL A 19 2.73 3.23 16.86
CA VAL A 19 1.56 2.54 17.44
C VAL A 19 0.43 2.47 16.41
N GLY A 20 0.18 3.55 15.68
CA GLY A 20 -0.86 3.58 14.63
C GLY A 20 -0.58 2.55 13.52
N ALA A 21 0.64 2.51 13.00
CA ALA A 21 1.03 1.54 11.97
C ALA A 21 0.94 0.09 12.50
N ALA A 22 1.41 -0.17 13.72
CA ALA A 22 1.37 -1.48 14.33
C ALA A 22 -0.08 -1.98 14.52
N LEU A 23 -0.95 -1.16 15.10
CA LEU A 23 -2.35 -1.51 15.31
C LEU A 23 -3.09 -1.71 13.98
N ALA A 24 -2.91 -0.79 13.02
CA ALA A 24 -3.56 -0.91 11.73
C ALA A 24 -3.13 -2.18 10.97
N MET A 25 -1.84 -2.52 10.99
CA MET A 25 -1.35 -3.75 10.37
C MET A 25 -1.87 -4.99 11.08
N ALA A 26 -1.87 -5.01 12.43
CA ALA A 26 -2.39 -6.15 13.19
C ALA A 26 -3.88 -6.39 12.90
N ILE A 27 -4.70 -5.32 12.89
CA ILE A 27 -6.13 -5.41 12.58
C ILE A 27 -6.33 -5.86 11.13
N THR A 28 -5.58 -5.27 10.17
CA THR A 28 -5.67 -5.65 8.76
C THR A 28 -5.31 -7.11 8.56
N TRP A 29 -4.27 -7.59 9.23
CA TRP A 29 -3.88 -8.99 9.21
C TRP A 29 -5.01 -9.90 9.73
N LEU A 30 -5.53 -9.62 10.94
CA LEU A 30 -6.58 -10.43 11.57
C LEU A 30 -7.86 -10.48 10.72
N VAL A 31 -8.27 -9.34 10.14
CA VAL A 31 -9.44 -9.28 9.26
C VAL A 31 -9.19 -10.06 7.96
N SER A 32 -8.01 -9.91 7.37
CA SER A 32 -7.65 -10.66 6.16
C SER A 32 -7.58 -12.16 6.41
N ASP A 33 -6.97 -12.57 7.51
CA ASP A 33 -6.85 -13.98 7.90
C ASP A 33 -8.23 -14.61 8.09
N ALA A 34 -9.13 -13.90 8.76
CA ALA A 34 -10.50 -14.37 9.01
C ALA A 34 -11.38 -14.44 7.74
N LEU A 35 -11.08 -13.64 6.71
CA LEU A 35 -11.94 -13.52 5.52
C LEU A 35 -11.35 -14.16 4.25
N LEU A 36 -10.04 -14.41 4.20
CA LEU A 36 -9.31 -14.68 2.96
C LEU A 36 -8.41 -15.93 3.01
N ASP A 37 -8.47 -16.70 4.07
CA ASP A 37 -7.69 -17.93 4.26
C ASP A 37 -6.16 -17.72 4.03
N SER A 38 -5.54 -18.46 3.12
CA SER A 38 -4.08 -18.54 2.94
C SER A 38 -3.41 -17.35 2.23
N VAL A 39 -4.16 -16.33 1.81
CA VAL A 39 -3.60 -15.21 1.00
C VAL A 39 -3.01 -14.07 1.84
N SER A 40 -3.34 -14.03 3.12
CA SER A 40 -2.96 -12.95 4.06
C SER A 40 -1.47 -12.67 4.16
N PRO A 41 -0.55 -13.66 4.28
CA PRO A 41 0.86 -13.39 4.53
C PRO A 41 1.56 -12.63 3.40
N ILE A 42 1.20 -12.91 2.16
CA ILE A 42 1.91 -12.39 0.99
C ILE A 42 1.58 -10.92 0.73
N LEU A 43 0.35 -10.52 1.03
CA LEU A 43 -0.09 -9.13 0.91
C LEU A 43 0.47 -8.20 1.99
N ALA A 44 0.86 -8.76 3.12
CA ALA A 44 1.39 -7.97 4.24
C ALA A 44 2.61 -7.11 3.84
N LEU A 45 3.41 -7.53 2.85
CA LEU A 45 4.59 -6.80 2.42
C LEU A 45 4.25 -5.42 1.85
N SER A 46 3.34 -5.33 0.87
CA SER A 46 2.95 -4.04 0.29
C SER A 46 2.07 -3.21 1.24
N MET A 47 1.22 -3.87 2.02
CA MET A 47 0.36 -3.21 3.01
C MET A 47 1.16 -2.66 4.19
N GLY A 48 2.27 -3.32 4.60
CA GLY A 48 3.18 -2.81 5.62
C GLY A 48 3.80 -1.47 5.22
N ALA A 49 4.31 -1.35 4.00
CA ALA A 49 4.84 -0.09 3.48
C ALA A 49 3.74 1.00 3.38
N THR A 50 2.54 0.62 3.00
CA THR A 50 1.36 1.52 2.98
C THR A 50 1.03 2.03 4.38
N ALA A 51 0.97 1.15 5.38
CA ALA A 51 0.74 1.53 6.77
C ALA A 51 1.81 2.52 7.27
N VAL A 52 3.10 2.26 6.99
CA VAL A 52 4.17 3.19 7.36
C VAL A 52 3.89 4.58 6.80
N ILE A 53 3.58 4.74 5.51
CA ILE A 53 3.29 6.05 4.92
C ILE A 53 2.05 6.70 5.54
N LEU A 54 0.96 5.95 5.71
CA LEU A 54 -0.30 6.46 6.26
C LEU A 54 -0.15 7.01 7.68
N PHE A 55 0.74 6.44 8.48
CA PHE A 55 0.89 6.83 9.88
C PHE A 55 2.09 7.74 10.15
N THR A 56 3.14 7.69 9.33
CA THR A 56 4.31 8.57 9.51
C THR A 56 4.23 9.86 8.71
N MET A 57 3.52 9.84 7.56
CA MET A 57 3.38 10.99 6.66
C MET A 57 1.92 11.22 6.22
N PRO A 58 0.95 11.33 7.16
CA PRO A 58 -0.49 11.34 6.84
C PRO A 58 -0.95 12.51 5.96
N THR A 59 -0.16 13.59 5.89
CA THR A 59 -0.45 14.75 5.04
C THR A 59 0.21 14.67 3.66
N ALA A 60 1.05 13.66 3.41
CA ALA A 60 1.69 13.48 2.12
C ALA A 60 0.65 13.14 1.03
N PRO A 61 0.83 13.60 -0.21
CA PRO A 61 -0.03 13.20 -1.33
C PRO A 61 -0.16 11.68 -1.48
N ALA A 62 0.92 10.94 -1.25
CA ALA A 62 0.97 9.49 -1.32
C ALA A 62 0.18 8.78 -0.20
N ALA A 63 -0.22 9.48 0.86
CA ALA A 63 -1.02 8.96 1.96
C ALA A 63 -2.53 9.26 1.79
N GLN A 64 -2.94 9.89 0.69
CA GLN A 64 -4.34 10.23 0.48
C GLN A 64 -5.15 9.01 0.04
N PRO A 65 -6.45 8.93 0.39
CA PRO A 65 -7.28 7.75 0.14
C PRO A 65 -7.32 7.32 -1.35
N VAL A 66 -7.53 8.26 -2.25
CA VAL A 66 -7.65 7.96 -3.69
C VAL A 66 -6.36 7.42 -4.27
N PRO A 67 -5.18 8.07 -4.12
CA PRO A 67 -3.90 7.48 -4.52
C PRO A 67 -3.64 6.09 -3.96
N VAL A 68 -3.89 5.86 -2.67
CA VAL A 68 -3.67 4.55 -2.03
C VAL A 68 -4.52 3.47 -2.69
N ILE A 69 -5.84 3.65 -2.73
CA ILE A 69 -6.76 2.63 -3.23
C ILE A 69 -6.55 2.41 -4.74
N LEU A 70 -6.49 3.49 -5.52
CA LEU A 70 -6.34 3.40 -6.96
C LEU A 70 -5.02 2.75 -7.36
N ALA A 71 -3.90 3.15 -6.73
CA ALA A 71 -2.60 2.60 -7.06
C ALA A 71 -2.51 1.10 -6.75
N HIS A 72 -3.04 0.64 -5.63
CA HIS A 72 -3.07 -0.79 -5.31
C HIS A 72 -3.93 -1.60 -6.30
N CYS A 73 -5.12 -1.09 -6.68
CA CYS A 73 -5.98 -1.77 -7.65
C CYS A 73 -5.35 -1.84 -9.04
N VAL A 74 -4.76 -0.74 -9.52
CA VAL A 74 -4.06 -0.71 -10.83
C VAL A 74 -2.84 -1.62 -10.79
N ALA A 75 -2.06 -1.61 -9.71
CA ALA A 75 -0.91 -2.48 -9.53
C ALA A 75 -1.29 -3.97 -9.57
N ALA A 76 -2.37 -4.35 -8.87
CA ALA A 76 -2.90 -5.71 -8.88
C ALA A 76 -3.34 -6.13 -10.29
N PHE A 77 -4.09 -5.26 -10.98
CA PHE A 77 -4.53 -5.51 -12.36
C PHE A 77 -3.34 -5.75 -13.31
N LEU A 78 -2.37 -4.84 -13.30
CA LEU A 78 -1.19 -4.95 -14.18
C LEU A 78 -0.31 -6.14 -13.82
N GLY A 79 -0.19 -6.47 -12.54
CA GLY A 79 0.54 -7.64 -12.09
C GLY A 79 -0.10 -8.94 -12.56
N VAL A 80 -1.41 -9.10 -12.40
CA VAL A 80 -2.15 -10.28 -12.91
C VAL A 80 -2.06 -10.37 -14.43
N LEU A 81 -2.30 -9.27 -15.12
CA LEU A 81 -2.20 -9.22 -16.59
C LEU A 81 -0.79 -9.63 -17.06
N SER A 82 0.26 -9.12 -16.44
CA SER A 82 1.64 -9.45 -16.79
C SER A 82 1.98 -10.91 -16.50
N ALA A 83 1.52 -11.45 -15.36
CA ALA A 83 1.73 -12.84 -14.99
C ALA A 83 1.06 -13.81 -15.99
N GLN A 84 -0.13 -13.43 -16.50
CA GLN A 84 -0.84 -14.24 -17.50
C GLN A 84 -0.31 -14.08 -18.93
N THR A 85 0.39 -12.98 -19.21
CA THR A 85 0.87 -12.68 -20.57
C THR A 85 2.27 -13.20 -20.83
N PHE A 86 3.15 -13.12 -19.82
CA PHE A 86 4.58 -13.41 -20.00
C PHE A 86 4.99 -14.68 -19.25
N ASN A 87 5.56 -15.65 -19.97
CA ASN A 87 6.15 -16.86 -19.38
C ASN A 87 7.47 -16.58 -18.62
N ASN A 88 8.16 -15.50 -18.95
CA ASN A 88 9.39 -15.10 -18.27
C ASN A 88 9.04 -14.21 -17.06
N THR A 89 9.31 -14.68 -15.87
CA THR A 89 9.00 -13.99 -14.62
C THR A 89 9.68 -12.63 -14.51
N ALA A 90 10.94 -12.50 -14.93
CA ALA A 90 11.67 -11.23 -14.86
C ALA A 90 11.03 -10.17 -15.79
N LEU A 91 10.59 -10.59 -16.97
CA LEU A 91 9.87 -9.73 -17.90
C LEU A 91 8.49 -9.35 -17.34
N ALA A 92 7.73 -10.29 -16.80
CA ALA A 92 6.44 -10.04 -16.17
C ALA A 92 6.55 -9.02 -15.03
N VAL A 93 7.53 -9.19 -14.14
CA VAL A 93 7.82 -8.26 -13.04
C VAL A 93 8.20 -6.88 -13.58
N GLY A 94 9.11 -6.81 -14.53
CA GLY A 94 9.60 -5.55 -15.11
C GLY A 94 8.47 -4.77 -15.78
N VAL A 95 7.63 -5.43 -16.56
CA VAL A 95 6.46 -4.81 -17.22
C VAL A 95 5.42 -4.36 -16.20
N ALA A 96 5.04 -5.22 -15.25
CA ALA A 96 4.04 -4.89 -14.24
C ALA A 96 4.43 -3.64 -13.44
N VAL A 97 5.64 -3.62 -12.90
CA VAL A 97 6.11 -2.51 -12.06
C VAL A 97 6.40 -1.26 -12.91
N GLY A 98 7.04 -1.42 -14.07
CA GLY A 98 7.42 -0.30 -14.93
C GLY A 98 6.19 0.43 -15.50
N VAL A 99 5.23 -0.30 -16.03
CA VAL A 99 3.97 0.30 -16.53
C VAL A 99 3.19 0.96 -15.40
N HIS A 100 3.08 0.28 -14.25
CA HIS A 100 2.41 0.85 -13.08
C HIS A 100 3.06 2.17 -12.63
N ALA A 101 4.39 2.21 -12.52
CA ALA A 101 5.13 3.42 -12.15
C ALA A 101 4.89 4.55 -13.17
N GLY A 102 4.92 4.25 -14.47
CA GLY A 102 4.62 5.21 -15.52
C GLY A 102 3.21 5.79 -15.42
N LEU A 103 2.20 4.95 -15.15
CA LEU A 103 0.82 5.38 -14.96
C LEU A 103 0.64 6.23 -13.70
N MET A 104 1.26 5.86 -12.58
CA MET A 104 1.24 6.68 -11.36
C MET A 104 1.74 8.10 -11.63
N VAL A 105 2.86 8.24 -12.34
CA VAL A 105 3.41 9.56 -12.69
C VAL A 105 2.51 10.29 -13.67
N ARG A 106 2.05 9.60 -14.73
CA ARG A 106 1.25 10.22 -15.80
C ARG A 106 -0.09 10.76 -15.32
N PHE A 107 -0.73 10.06 -14.37
CA PHE A 107 -2.06 10.40 -13.88
C PHE A 107 -2.07 10.97 -12.46
N GLY A 108 -0.92 11.10 -11.80
CA GLY A 108 -0.79 11.81 -10.53
C GLY A 108 -1.31 11.07 -9.29
N TYR A 109 -1.53 9.75 -9.35
CA TYR A 109 -1.97 8.96 -8.19
C TYR A 109 -0.78 8.27 -7.48
N MET A 110 0.22 9.05 -7.11
CA MET A 110 1.48 8.54 -6.54
C MET A 110 1.29 7.84 -5.20
N HIS A 111 1.47 6.51 -5.18
CA HIS A 111 1.55 5.69 -3.97
C HIS A 111 2.58 4.55 -4.17
N PRO A 112 3.87 4.80 -3.96
CA PRO A 112 4.95 3.85 -4.27
C PRO A 112 4.82 2.45 -3.67
N PRO A 113 4.27 2.26 -2.44
CA PRO A 113 4.07 0.92 -1.87
C PRO A 113 3.29 -0.05 -2.75
N SER A 114 2.39 0.46 -3.61
CA SER A 114 1.61 -0.37 -4.53
C SER A 114 2.46 -1.15 -5.54
N GLY A 115 3.70 -0.73 -5.79
CA GLY A 115 4.65 -1.53 -6.56
C GLY A 115 4.86 -2.94 -5.98
N GLY A 116 4.84 -3.07 -4.66
CA GLY A 116 4.84 -4.37 -3.98
C GLY A 116 3.61 -5.22 -4.30
N THR A 117 2.45 -4.61 -4.54
CA THR A 117 1.23 -5.33 -4.96
C THR A 117 1.38 -5.89 -6.38
N ALA A 118 1.97 -5.11 -7.30
CA ALA A 118 2.27 -5.62 -8.65
C ALA A 118 3.23 -6.81 -8.61
N LEU A 119 4.28 -6.73 -7.78
CA LEU A 119 5.20 -7.85 -7.54
C LEU A 119 4.47 -9.06 -6.97
N THR A 120 3.65 -8.87 -5.94
CA THR A 120 2.88 -9.94 -5.30
C THR A 120 1.98 -10.67 -6.31
N ALA A 121 1.33 -9.95 -7.22
CA ALA A 121 0.50 -10.55 -8.26
C ALA A 121 1.29 -11.45 -9.22
N VAL A 122 2.58 -11.15 -9.46
CA VAL A 122 3.43 -11.93 -10.38
C VAL A 122 4.11 -13.10 -9.67
N ILE A 123 4.66 -12.87 -8.47
CA ILE A 123 5.54 -13.85 -7.78
C ILE A 123 4.97 -14.40 -6.48
N GLY A 124 3.70 -14.14 -6.18
CA GLY A 124 3.06 -14.56 -4.93
C GLY A 124 2.71 -16.05 -4.84
N GLY A 125 3.07 -16.85 -5.86
CA GLY A 125 2.78 -18.28 -5.89
C GLY A 125 1.31 -18.61 -6.18
N SER A 126 0.95 -19.91 -6.11
CA SER A 126 -0.39 -20.40 -6.46
C SER A 126 -1.50 -19.74 -5.64
N ALA A 127 -1.28 -19.48 -4.37
CA ALA A 127 -2.25 -18.79 -3.50
C ALA A 127 -2.71 -17.43 -4.06
N VAL A 128 -1.90 -16.78 -4.87
CA VAL A 128 -2.22 -15.48 -5.51
C VAL A 128 -2.60 -15.67 -6.97
N THR A 129 -1.81 -16.44 -7.73
CA THR A 129 -2.03 -16.61 -9.17
C THR A 129 -3.35 -17.31 -9.49
N ASP A 130 -3.81 -18.24 -8.65
CA ASP A 130 -5.07 -18.97 -8.82
C ASP A 130 -6.29 -18.05 -8.62
N LEU A 131 -6.14 -16.93 -7.92
CA LEU A 131 -7.19 -15.92 -7.80
C LEU A 131 -7.42 -15.15 -9.11
N GLY A 132 -6.43 -15.08 -9.99
CA GLY A 132 -6.51 -14.26 -11.18
C GLY A 132 -6.94 -12.83 -10.85
N TYR A 133 -7.90 -12.27 -11.61
CA TYR A 133 -8.40 -10.91 -11.36
C TYR A 133 -9.21 -10.75 -10.07
N SER A 134 -9.63 -11.85 -9.40
CA SER A 134 -10.25 -11.79 -8.08
C SER A 134 -9.29 -11.23 -7.02
N PHE A 135 -7.96 -11.34 -7.25
CA PHE A 135 -6.92 -10.73 -6.42
C PHE A 135 -7.13 -9.23 -6.21
N ILE A 136 -7.67 -8.52 -7.20
CA ILE A 136 -7.94 -7.06 -7.11
C ILE A 136 -8.97 -6.76 -6.02
N TRP A 137 -10.05 -7.54 -5.96
CA TRP A 137 -11.20 -7.23 -5.10
C TRP A 137 -11.05 -7.81 -3.70
N ARG A 138 -10.72 -9.09 -3.62
CA ARG A 138 -10.78 -9.79 -2.35
C ARG A 138 -9.59 -9.50 -1.44
N PRO A 139 -8.32 -9.65 -1.78
CA PRO A 139 -7.34 -9.18 -0.82
C PRO A 139 -6.97 -7.71 -0.99
N VAL A 140 -6.74 -7.23 -2.23
CA VAL A 140 -6.08 -5.93 -2.43
C VAL A 140 -7.00 -4.77 -2.08
N LEU A 141 -8.17 -4.67 -2.69
CA LEU A 141 -9.11 -3.58 -2.42
C LEU A 141 -9.58 -3.59 -0.96
N LEU A 142 -9.92 -4.76 -0.43
CA LEU A 142 -10.33 -4.92 0.96
C LEU A 142 -9.28 -4.34 1.92
N ASN A 143 -8.02 -4.75 1.78
CA ASN A 143 -6.94 -4.32 2.66
C ASN A 143 -6.58 -2.84 2.48
N ALA A 144 -6.57 -2.33 1.25
CA ALA A 144 -6.32 -0.91 0.98
C ALA A 144 -7.39 -0.03 1.62
N VAL A 145 -8.67 -0.39 1.47
CA VAL A 145 -9.79 0.35 2.09
C VAL A 145 -9.72 0.26 3.61
N LEU A 146 -9.48 -0.93 4.16
CA LEU A 146 -9.39 -1.13 5.61
C LEU A 146 -8.25 -0.29 6.21
N LEU A 147 -7.06 -0.29 5.61
CA LEU A 147 -5.94 0.53 6.07
C LEU A 147 -6.24 2.03 6.01
N VAL A 148 -6.89 2.49 4.94
CA VAL A 148 -7.30 3.90 4.80
C VAL A 148 -8.30 4.29 5.88
N LEU A 149 -9.30 3.44 6.15
CA LEU A 149 -10.28 3.67 7.22
C LEU A 149 -9.63 3.70 8.60
N LEU A 150 -8.76 2.73 8.90
CA LEU A 150 -8.00 2.70 10.16
C LEU A 150 -7.10 3.92 10.31
N ALA A 151 -6.42 4.33 9.23
CA ALA A 151 -5.60 5.54 9.26
C ALA A 151 -6.44 6.79 9.51
N PHE A 152 -7.63 6.89 8.92
CA PHE A 152 -8.55 8.00 9.17
C PHE A 152 -8.98 8.02 10.64
N VAL A 153 -9.45 6.91 11.20
CA VAL A 153 -9.92 6.82 12.58
C VAL A 153 -8.80 7.11 13.58
N ILE A 154 -7.65 6.47 13.41
CA ILE A 154 -6.52 6.58 14.36
C ILE A 154 -5.83 7.95 14.28
N ASN A 155 -5.71 8.54 13.09
CA ASN A 155 -5.09 9.87 12.93
C ASN A 155 -6.04 11.03 13.25
N ALA A 156 -7.38 10.84 13.22
CA ALA A 156 -8.35 11.92 13.42
C ALA A 156 -8.14 12.75 14.69
N PRO A 157 -7.87 12.16 15.88
CA PRO A 157 -7.62 12.93 17.11
C PRO A 157 -6.38 13.82 17.02
N PHE A 158 -5.44 13.48 16.15
CA PHE A 158 -4.14 14.16 16.01
C PHE A 158 -4.06 15.07 14.77
N ALA A 159 -5.13 15.14 13.97
CA ALA A 159 -5.13 15.86 12.70
C ALA A 159 -4.80 17.37 12.83
N ARG A 160 -5.26 18.02 13.91
CA ARG A 160 -4.96 19.43 14.16
C ARG A 160 -3.48 19.68 14.44
N ARG A 161 -2.81 18.76 15.13
CA ARG A 161 -1.40 18.84 15.52
C ARG A 161 -0.46 18.63 14.32
N ARG A 162 -0.87 17.81 13.36
CA ARG A 162 -0.06 17.42 12.19
C ARG A 162 -0.29 18.31 10.95
N ARG A 163 -1.04 19.42 11.07
CA ARG A 163 -1.20 20.37 9.98
C ARG A 163 0.13 21.08 9.73
N PRO A 164 0.59 21.17 8.46
CA PRO A 164 1.75 22.00 8.15
C PRO A 164 1.48 23.43 8.61
N ALA A 165 2.52 24.09 9.17
CA ALA A 165 2.43 25.51 9.47
C ALA A 165 2.02 26.24 8.19
N LYS A 166 1.02 27.12 8.27
CA LYS A 166 0.66 27.98 7.14
C LYS A 166 1.89 28.83 6.80
N SER A 167 2.43 28.60 5.60
CA SER A 167 3.45 29.46 5.00
C SER A 167 2.84 30.81 4.63
#